data_497943da7f68e4a17591b98e5d80ba68
#
_entry.id   497943da7f68e4a17591b98e5d80ba68
#
_cell.length_a   1.000
_cell.length_b   1.000
_cell.length_c   1.000
_cell.angle_alpha   90.00
_cell.angle_beta   90.00
_cell.angle_gamma   90.00
#
_symmetry.space_group_name_H-M   'P 1'
#
loop_
_entity.id
_entity.type
_entity.pdbx_description
1 polymer ?
#
loop_
_entity_poly.entity_id
_entity_poly.type
_entity_poly.pdbx_seq_one_letter_code
_entity_poly.pdbx_strand_id
1 'polypeptide(L)'
;MSNPWDIVILGCGQLGGNLKTALEAEKIHVLGVRRTPVPDDSTFISLDLDVADAWEQLAQVPLAPNAVIVAIMTPDARTEDAYRQRYVGVSERLRQFVSAPGREHAVIWVSSTAVFGQHQSGVLDESVPAEPDHWRGYCLREAEQNIEQIQAATVIRLTGLYNAQSLKRLQDPEFRAQLDSKVVSNRIHREDAVSWLNALACNYLQKIPVPSLIHGVDMGSARYQEIYDFVDGVSSAIKPATVGRIVNSRYRDRMPALQYPTCEVVINSP
;
A
#
# COMPACT_ATOMS: atom_id res chain seq x y z
N MET A 1 -21.53 -26.62 0.69
CA MET A 1 -20.34 -26.08 -0.01
C MET A 1 -20.12 -24.68 0.52
N SER A 2 -18.91 -24.33 0.96
CA SER A 2 -18.60 -22.96 1.40
C SER A 2 -18.73 -22.02 0.21
N ASN A 3 -19.31 -20.83 0.41
CA ASN A 3 -19.36 -19.80 -0.61
C ASN A 3 -17.92 -19.45 -1.04
N PRO A 4 -17.67 -19.27 -2.35
CA PRO A 4 -16.33 -18.87 -2.82
C PRO A 4 -15.99 -17.46 -2.32
N TRP A 5 -14.69 -17.18 -2.18
CA TRP A 5 -14.19 -15.89 -1.74
C TRP A 5 -14.19 -14.87 -2.87
N ASP A 6 -14.72 -13.69 -2.60
CA ASP A 6 -14.73 -12.57 -3.56
C ASP A 6 -13.38 -11.84 -3.56
N ILE A 7 -12.75 -11.75 -2.40
CA ILE A 7 -11.45 -11.08 -2.22
C ILE A 7 -10.51 -11.95 -1.38
N VAL A 8 -9.25 -11.99 -1.79
CA VAL A 8 -8.15 -12.56 -0.99
C VAL A 8 -7.13 -11.48 -0.69
N ILE A 9 -6.82 -11.27 0.59
CA ILE A 9 -5.80 -10.31 1.03
C ILE A 9 -4.53 -11.07 1.40
N LEU A 10 -3.53 -11.04 0.53
CA LEU A 10 -2.20 -11.60 0.75
C LEU A 10 -1.39 -10.63 1.62
N GLY A 11 -0.88 -11.09 2.76
CA GLY A 11 -0.22 -10.25 3.76
C GLY A 11 -1.22 -9.49 4.64
N CYS A 12 -2.24 -10.17 5.16
CA CYS A 12 -3.29 -9.61 6.00
C CYS A 12 -2.77 -9.26 7.41
N GLY A 13 -1.84 -8.29 7.47
CA GLY A 13 -1.35 -7.64 8.68
C GLY A 13 -2.25 -6.47 9.11
N GLN A 14 -1.66 -5.39 9.66
CA GLN A 14 -2.46 -4.26 10.16
C GLN A 14 -3.25 -3.54 9.06
N LEU A 15 -2.60 -3.17 7.93
CA LEU A 15 -3.30 -2.50 6.83
C LEU A 15 -4.32 -3.44 6.17
N GLY A 16 -3.91 -4.69 5.91
CA GLY A 16 -4.78 -5.71 5.32
C GLY A 16 -5.95 -6.09 6.22
N GLY A 17 -5.76 -6.13 7.54
CA GLY A 17 -6.84 -6.39 8.49
C GLY A 17 -7.88 -5.28 8.52
N ASN A 18 -7.44 -4.01 8.50
CA ASN A 18 -8.37 -2.87 8.39
C ASN A 18 -9.13 -2.88 7.06
N LEU A 19 -8.45 -3.22 5.96
CA LEU A 19 -9.10 -3.39 4.65
C LEU A 19 -10.13 -4.52 4.68
N LYS A 20 -9.76 -5.68 5.27
CA LYS A 20 -10.69 -6.81 5.44
C LYS A 20 -11.95 -6.37 6.16
N THR A 21 -11.80 -5.69 7.31
CA THR A 21 -12.95 -5.18 8.08
C THR A 21 -13.83 -4.24 7.26
N ALA A 22 -13.23 -3.33 6.47
CA ALA A 22 -13.98 -2.40 5.63
C ALA A 22 -14.78 -3.11 4.54
N LEU A 23 -14.17 -4.09 3.86
CA LEU A 23 -14.82 -4.89 2.82
C LEU A 23 -15.95 -5.78 3.37
N GLU A 24 -15.74 -6.41 4.54
CA GLU A 24 -16.76 -7.22 5.20
C GLU A 24 -17.97 -6.39 5.67
N ALA A 25 -17.76 -5.13 6.04
CA ALA A 25 -18.85 -4.20 6.33
C ALA A 25 -19.75 -3.95 5.10
N GLU A 26 -19.21 -4.09 3.90
CA GLU A 26 -19.95 -4.05 2.63
C GLU A 26 -20.51 -5.43 2.21
N LYS A 27 -20.43 -6.42 3.10
CA LYS A 27 -20.91 -7.81 2.89
C LYS A 27 -20.16 -8.57 1.80
N ILE A 28 -18.91 -8.21 1.55
CA ILE A 28 -18.02 -8.92 0.63
C ILE A 28 -17.35 -10.07 1.38
N HIS A 29 -17.24 -11.23 0.74
CA HIS A 29 -16.59 -12.42 1.30
C HIS A 29 -15.06 -12.27 1.16
N VAL A 30 -14.37 -12.05 2.28
CA VAL A 30 -12.92 -11.77 2.29
C VAL A 30 -12.13 -12.82 3.03
N LEU A 31 -11.13 -13.41 2.37
CA LEU A 31 -10.14 -14.29 2.98
C LEU A 31 -8.86 -13.51 3.30
N GLY A 32 -8.42 -13.55 4.54
CA GLY A 32 -7.13 -13.04 4.96
C GLY A 32 -6.04 -14.12 4.92
N VAL A 33 -4.92 -13.85 4.26
CA VAL A 33 -3.74 -14.73 4.24
C VAL A 33 -2.62 -14.07 5.03
N ARG A 34 -2.10 -14.76 6.04
CA ARG A 34 -0.99 -14.28 6.89
C ARG A 34 -0.21 -15.46 7.46
N ARG A 35 1.05 -15.25 7.85
CA ARG A 35 1.89 -16.32 8.44
C ARG A 35 1.44 -16.73 9.84
N THR A 36 1.07 -15.77 10.67
CA THR A 36 0.64 -16.07 12.05
C THR A 36 -0.82 -16.53 12.02
N PRO A 37 -1.14 -17.72 12.52
CA PRO A 37 -2.51 -18.20 12.61
C PRO A 37 -3.42 -17.24 13.39
N VAL A 38 -4.70 -17.21 13.01
CA VAL A 38 -5.77 -16.59 13.80
C VAL A 38 -6.64 -17.74 14.32
N PRO A 39 -6.58 -18.05 15.62
CA PRO A 39 -7.38 -19.15 16.17
C PRO A 39 -8.88 -18.90 15.98
N ASP A 40 -9.60 -19.96 15.68
CA ASP A 40 -11.08 -19.99 15.60
C ASP A 40 -11.71 -19.01 14.59
N ASP A 41 -10.92 -18.51 13.61
CA ASP A 41 -11.42 -17.65 12.54
C ASP A 41 -11.17 -18.29 11.17
N SER A 42 -12.23 -18.89 10.61
CA SER A 42 -12.22 -19.55 9.30
C SER A 42 -12.08 -18.57 8.12
N THR A 43 -12.13 -17.26 8.36
CA THR A 43 -11.89 -16.23 7.34
C THR A 43 -10.41 -15.87 7.20
N PHE A 44 -9.53 -16.60 7.90
CA PHE A 44 -8.09 -16.53 7.76
C PHE A 44 -7.48 -17.90 7.46
N ILE A 45 -6.44 -17.89 6.63
CA ILE A 45 -5.54 -19.03 6.46
C ILE A 45 -4.10 -18.62 6.76
N SER A 46 -3.36 -19.58 7.35
CA SER A 46 -1.95 -19.36 7.69
C SER A 46 -1.06 -19.94 6.59
N LEU A 47 -0.46 -19.07 5.78
CA LEU A 47 0.45 -19.44 4.70
C LEU A 47 1.70 -18.53 4.70
N ASP A 48 2.85 -19.12 4.46
CA ASP A 48 4.06 -18.37 4.18
C ASP A 48 4.26 -18.27 2.65
N LEU A 49 3.94 -17.10 2.11
CA LEU A 49 4.00 -16.83 0.67
C LEU A 49 5.41 -16.84 0.08
N ASP A 50 6.44 -16.94 0.91
CA ASP A 50 7.84 -17.06 0.46
C ASP A 50 8.20 -18.48 -0.03
N VAL A 51 7.34 -19.47 0.26
CA VAL A 51 7.55 -20.86 -0.15
C VAL A 51 6.53 -21.31 -1.19
N ALA A 52 6.95 -22.22 -2.07
CA ALA A 52 6.10 -22.69 -3.19
C ALA A 52 4.85 -23.43 -2.72
N ASP A 53 4.98 -24.27 -1.68
CA ASP A 53 3.88 -25.06 -1.12
C ASP A 53 2.67 -24.22 -0.68
N ALA A 54 2.90 -22.99 -0.18
CA ALA A 54 1.84 -22.06 0.17
C ALA A 54 0.95 -21.69 -1.03
N TRP A 55 1.53 -21.61 -2.22
CA TRP A 55 0.80 -21.29 -3.45
C TRP A 55 0.00 -22.47 -3.97
N GLU A 56 0.50 -23.71 -3.75
CA GLU A 56 -0.26 -24.93 -4.04
C GLU A 56 -1.48 -25.04 -3.10
N GLN A 57 -1.32 -24.71 -1.82
CA GLN A 57 -2.42 -24.65 -0.86
C GLN A 57 -3.43 -23.54 -1.21
N LEU A 58 -2.94 -22.34 -1.57
CA LEU A 58 -3.79 -21.24 -2.02
C LEU A 58 -4.59 -21.62 -3.28
N ALA A 59 -4.02 -22.47 -4.11
CA ALA A 59 -4.68 -22.97 -5.32
C ALA A 59 -5.89 -23.89 -5.07
N GLN A 60 -6.01 -24.42 -3.87
CA GLN A 60 -7.19 -25.22 -3.45
C GLN A 60 -8.31 -24.37 -2.84
N VAL A 61 -8.03 -23.08 -2.57
CA VAL A 61 -9.04 -22.16 -2.02
C VAL A 61 -10.10 -21.86 -3.06
N PRO A 62 -11.40 -22.02 -2.77
CA PRO A 62 -12.46 -21.71 -3.71
C PRO A 62 -12.59 -20.19 -3.88
N LEU A 63 -12.20 -19.67 -5.03
CA LEU A 63 -12.33 -18.27 -5.40
C LEU A 63 -13.51 -18.04 -6.34
N ALA A 64 -14.17 -16.90 -6.21
CA ALA A 64 -15.18 -16.47 -7.17
C ALA A 64 -14.53 -16.25 -8.57
N PRO A 65 -15.25 -16.43 -9.68
CA PRO A 65 -14.68 -16.29 -11.02
C PRO A 65 -14.04 -14.92 -11.30
N ASN A 66 -14.53 -13.86 -10.63
CA ASN A 66 -14.04 -12.50 -10.73
C ASN A 66 -13.40 -12.02 -9.41
N ALA A 67 -12.84 -12.95 -8.65
CA ALA A 67 -12.19 -12.61 -7.39
C ALA A 67 -11.05 -11.60 -7.57
N VAL A 68 -10.82 -10.80 -6.54
CA VAL A 68 -9.74 -9.80 -6.49
C VAL A 68 -8.68 -10.23 -5.48
N ILE A 69 -7.42 -10.20 -5.87
CA ILE A 69 -6.30 -10.48 -4.98
C ILE A 69 -5.63 -9.15 -4.60
N VAL A 70 -5.65 -8.80 -3.32
CA VAL A 70 -4.97 -7.61 -2.80
C VAL A 70 -3.69 -8.06 -2.09
N ALA A 71 -2.53 -7.69 -2.61
CA ALA A 71 -1.24 -8.08 -2.07
C ALA A 71 -0.58 -6.92 -1.31
N ILE A 72 -0.39 -7.09 0.01
CA ILE A 72 0.17 -6.08 0.93
C ILE A 72 1.39 -6.69 1.61
N MET A 73 2.54 -6.58 0.95
CA MET A 73 3.76 -7.23 1.43
C MET A 73 4.57 -6.32 2.37
N THR A 74 5.17 -6.94 3.38
CA THR A 74 6.13 -6.27 4.27
C THR A 74 7.29 -7.23 4.52
N PRO A 75 8.54 -6.84 4.23
CA PRO A 75 9.72 -7.67 4.50
C PRO A 75 9.95 -7.81 6.00
N ASP A 76 10.54 -8.94 6.41
CA ASP A 76 10.84 -9.23 7.81
C ASP A 76 12.05 -8.45 8.33
N ALA A 77 12.94 -8.06 7.42
CA ALA A 77 14.13 -7.29 7.72
C ALA A 77 14.37 -6.20 6.66
N ARG A 78 15.18 -5.20 7.04
CA ARG A 78 15.60 -4.13 6.12
C ARG A 78 16.88 -4.52 5.39
N THR A 79 16.90 -5.70 4.78
CA THR A 79 18.00 -6.23 3.95
C THR A 79 17.53 -6.44 2.52
N GLU A 80 18.46 -6.44 1.56
CA GLU A 80 18.14 -6.67 0.17
C GLU A 80 17.51 -8.05 -0.04
N ASP A 81 18.05 -9.09 0.59
CA ASP A 81 17.54 -10.46 0.48
C ASP A 81 16.09 -10.57 0.95
N ALA A 82 15.75 -9.96 2.11
CA ALA A 82 14.39 -9.96 2.62
C ALA A 82 13.42 -9.21 1.69
N TYR A 83 13.87 -8.12 1.05
CA TYR A 83 13.08 -7.38 0.07
C TYR A 83 12.91 -8.18 -1.22
N ARG A 84 13.97 -8.81 -1.74
CA ARG A 84 13.88 -9.68 -2.93
C ARG A 84 12.91 -10.83 -2.68
N GLN A 85 13.07 -11.54 -1.58
CA GLN A 85 12.19 -12.65 -1.23
C GLN A 85 10.73 -12.20 -1.14
N ARG A 86 10.47 -11.13 -0.41
CA ARG A 86 9.10 -10.68 -0.09
C ARG A 86 8.41 -9.91 -1.23
N TYR A 87 9.13 -9.08 -1.97
CA TYR A 87 8.54 -8.33 -3.06
C TYR A 87 8.70 -9.04 -4.40
N VAL A 88 9.93 -9.35 -4.80
CA VAL A 88 10.18 -9.94 -6.13
C VAL A 88 9.66 -11.38 -6.18
N GLY A 89 10.03 -12.21 -5.21
CA GLY A 89 9.61 -13.62 -5.19
C GLY A 89 8.09 -13.79 -5.09
N VAL A 90 7.42 -13.01 -4.24
CA VAL A 90 5.96 -13.08 -4.11
C VAL A 90 5.25 -12.54 -5.35
N SER A 91 5.71 -11.43 -5.95
CA SER A 91 5.10 -10.88 -7.16
C SER A 91 5.23 -11.82 -8.36
N GLU A 92 6.36 -12.52 -8.49
CA GLU A 92 6.55 -13.51 -9.54
C GLU A 92 5.61 -14.71 -9.37
N ARG A 93 5.50 -15.26 -8.14
CA ARG A 93 4.59 -16.37 -7.85
C ARG A 93 3.12 -15.94 -8.02
N LEU A 94 2.75 -14.72 -7.60
CA LEU A 94 1.40 -14.19 -7.81
C LEU A 94 1.08 -14.10 -9.30
N ARG A 95 2.00 -13.58 -10.12
CA ARG A 95 1.83 -13.53 -11.57
C ARG A 95 1.62 -14.93 -12.15
N GLN A 96 2.45 -15.91 -11.78
CA GLN A 96 2.29 -17.30 -12.21
C GLN A 96 0.95 -17.88 -11.76
N PHE A 97 0.53 -17.60 -10.53
CA PHE A 97 -0.74 -18.06 -9.96
C PHE A 97 -1.95 -17.58 -10.76
N VAL A 98 -2.02 -16.27 -11.07
CA VAL A 98 -3.14 -15.70 -11.82
C VAL A 98 -3.06 -15.93 -13.33
N SER A 99 -1.90 -16.32 -13.86
CA SER A 99 -1.75 -16.69 -15.27
C SER A 99 -2.18 -18.13 -15.56
N ALA A 100 -2.45 -18.94 -14.54
CA ALA A 100 -2.92 -20.29 -14.72
C ALA A 100 -4.35 -20.29 -15.30
N PRO A 101 -4.68 -21.23 -16.23
CA PRO A 101 -6.01 -21.30 -16.83
C PRO A 101 -7.14 -21.35 -15.78
N GLY A 102 -8.16 -20.52 -15.96
CA GLY A 102 -9.30 -20.41 -15.05
C GLY A 102 -9.05 -19.61 -13.79
N ARG A 103 -7.94 -18.83 -13.74
CA ARG A 103 -7.56 -17.97 -12.61
C ARG A 103 -7.27 -16.53 -13.02
N GLU A 104 -7.97 -16.02 -14.01
CA GLU A 104 -7.82 -14.64 -14.50
C GLU A 104 -8.39 -13.64 -13.48
N HIS A 105 -7.82 -13.65 -12.25
CA HIS A 105 -8.24 -12.77 -11.17
C HIS A 105 -7.57 -11.40 -11.28
N ALA A 106 -8.30 -10.35 -10.88
CA ALA A 106 -7.73 -9.02 -10.78
C ALA A 106 -6.75 -8.93 -9.60
N VAL A 107 -5.69 -8.13 -9.77
CA VAL A 107 -4.64 -7.95 -8.76
C VAL A 107 -4.50 -6.48 -8.39
N ILE A 108 -4.50 -6.19 -7.09
CA ILE A 108 -4.08 -4.91 -6.52
C ILE A 108 -2.80 -5.15 -5.75
N TRP A 109 -1.71 -4.54 -6.22
CA TRP A 109 -0.38 -4.65 -5.60
C TRP A 109 -0.02 -3.38 -4.84
N VAL A 110 0.16 -3.50 -3.54
CA VAL A 110 0.61 -2.37 -2.72
C VAL A 110 2.14 -2.26 -2.81
N SER A 111 2.59 -1.21 -3.46
CA SER A 111 3.98 -0.79 -3.62
C SER A 111 4.27 0.46 -2.78
N SER A 112 5.40 1.10 -3.00
CA SER A 112 5.82 2.29 -2.27
C SER A 112 6.44 3.31 -3.21
N THR A 113 6.29 4.61 -2.90
CA THR A 113 7.02 5.69 -3.57
C THR A 113 8.54 5.66 -3.35
N ALA A 114 9.05 4.70 -2.56
CA ALA A 114 10.48 4.40 -2.47
C ALA A 114 11.09 3.83 -3.78
N VAL A 115 10.28 3.57 -4.79
CA VAL A 115 10.73 3.28 -6.16
C VAL A 115 11.40 4.48 -6.84
N PHE A 116 11.11 5.71 -6.38
CA PHE A 116 11.75 6.90 -6.92
C PHE A 116 13.16 7.08 -6.35
N GLY A 117 14.13 7.28 -7.24
CA GLY A 117 15.51 7.56 -6.88
C GLY A 117 15.68 8.91 -6.14
N GLN A 118 16.76 9.07 -5.37
CA GLN A 118 17.00 10.28 -4.60
C GLN A 118 17.21 11.53 -5.48
N HIS A 119 17.71 11.32 -6.70
CA HIS A 119 17.89 12.38 -7.69
C HIS A 119 16.58 12.92 -8.28
N GLN A 120 15.49 12.15 -8.22
CA GLN A 120 14.19 12.56 -8.72
C GLN A 120 13.55 13.61 -7.82
N SER A 121 13.23 14.78 -8.35
CA SER A 121 12.66 15.92 -7.64
C SER A 121 11.57 16.59 -8.47
N GLY A 122 10.90 17.58 -7.90
CA GLY A 122 9.71 18.21 -8.48
C GLY A 122 8.44 17.41 -8.15
N VAL A 123 7.40 17.62 -8.96
CA VAL A 123 6.13 16.89 -8.79
C VAL A 123 6.24 15.53 -9.49
N LEU A 124 6.11 14.47 -8.71
CA LEU A 124 6.16 13.09 -9.17
C LEU A 124 4.75 12.50 -9.13
N ASP A 125 4.07 12.52 -10.26
CA ASP A 125 2.80 11.84 -10.47
C ASP A 125 2.98 10.53 -11.25
N GLU A 126 1.89 9.84 -11.58
CA GLU A 126 1.93 8.54 -12.26
C GLU A 126 2.49 8.60 -13.70
N SER A 127 2.66 9.79 -14.29
CA SER A 127 3.32 9.94 -15.59
C SER A 127 4.83 9.96 -15.51
N VAL A 128 5.39 10.16 -14.31
CA VAL A 128 6.84 10.19 -14.10
C VAL A 128 7.38 8.78 -13.93
N PRO A 129 8.31 8.31 -14.79
CA PRO A 129 8.93 7.00 -14.61
C PRO A 129 9.65 6.91 -13.27
N ALA A 130 9.56 5.76 -12.62
CA ALA A 130 10.36 5.48 -11.43
C ALA A 130 11.77 5.06 -11.85
N GLU A 131 12.77 5.78 -11.34
CA GLU A 131 14.20 5.57 -11.63
C GLU A 131 14.92 5.31 -10.30
N PRO A 132 14.80 4.10 -9.74
CA PRO A 132 15.42 3.77 -8.46
C PRO A 132 16.94 3.87 -8.54
N ASP A 133 17.57 4.33 -7.45
CA ASP A 133 19.03 4.44 -7.30
C ASP A 133 19.56 3.70 -6.06
N HIS A 134 18.69 2.91 -5.43
CA HIS A 134 19.02 2.13 -4.25
C HIS A 134 18.33 0.76 -4.31
N TRP A 135 18.95 -0.29 -3.72
CA TRP A 135 18.48 -1.68 -3.79
C TRP A 135 16.98 -1.85 -3.38
N ARG A 136 16.49 -1.07 -2.40
CA ARG A 136 15.06 -1.11 -2.01
C ARG A 136 14.14 -0.73 -3.16
N GLY A 137 14.49 0.36 -3.83
CA GLY A 137 13.74 0.83 -4.98
C GLY A 137 13.81 -0.15 -6.14
N TYR A 138 14.98 -0.78 -6.37
CA TYR A 138 15.13 -1.81 -7.40
C TYR A 138 14.22 -3.01 -7.13
N CYS A 139 14.21 -3.56 -5.90
CA CYS A 139 13.35 -4.69 -5.55
C CYS A 139 11.84 -4.34 -5.72
N LEU A 140 11.43 -3.14 -5.30
CA LEU A 140 10.05 -2.69 -5.45
C LEU A 140 9.68 -2.55 -6.93
N ARG A 141 10.55 -1.93 -7.75
CA ARG A 141 10.28 -1.73 -9.18
C ARG A 141 10.25 -3.05 -9.95
N GLU A 142 11.14 -3.98 -9.63
CA GLU A 142 11.15 -5.33 -10.21
C GLU A 142 9.84 -6.08 -9.88
N ALA A 143 9.35 -5.95 -8.65
CA ALA A 143 8.05 -6.50 -8.28
C ALA A 143 6.90 -5.85 -9.05
N GLU A 144 6.89 -4.52 -9.20
CA GLU A 144 5.91 -3.81 -10.02
C GLU A 144 5.92 -4.31 -11.48
N GLN A 145 7.11 -4.54 -12.06
CA GLN A 145 7.27 -5.05 -13.43
C GLN A 145 6.66 -6.46 -13.60
N ASN A 146 6.76 -7.32 -12.57
CA ASN A 146 6.07 -8.61 -12.58
C ASN A 146 4.54 -8.44 -12.60
N ILE A 147 4.01 -7.49 -11.82
CA ILE A 147 2.57 -7.22 -11.73
C ILE A 147 2.05 -6.55 -13.00
N GLU A 148 2.81 -5.66 -13.63
CA GLU A 148 2.46 -5.00 -14.90
C GLU A 148 2.22 -5.99 -16.06
N GLN A 149 2.71 -7.22 -15.94
CA GLN A 149 2.45 -8.29 -16.92
C GLN A 149 1.07 -8.96 -16.75
N ILE A 150 0.35 -8.67 -15.65
CA ILE A 150 -0.98 -9.19 -15.39
C ILE A 150 -2.01 -8.26 -16.06
N GLN A 151 -2.90 -8.82 -16.88
CA GLN A 151 -3.85 -8.05 -17.68
C GLN A 151 -4.77 -7.15 -16.83
N ALA A 152 -5.26 -7.66 -15.71
CA ALA A 152 -6.16 -6.95 -14.80
C ALA A 152 -5.40 -6.62 -13.49
N ALA A 153 -4.47 -5.66 -13.54
CA ALA A 153 -3.70 -5.30 -12.36
C ALA A 153 -3.62 -3.79 -12.14
N THR A 154 -3.60 -3.40 -10.87
CA THR A 154 -3.30 -2.04 -10.40
C THR A 154 -2.15 -2.09 -9.40
N VAL A 155 -1.12 -1.31 -9.64
CA VAL A 155 -0.10 -1.00 -8.65
C VAL A 155 -0.51 0.28 -7.92
N ILE A 156 -0.58 0.23 -6.59
CA ILE A 156 -0.75 1.43 -5.77
C ILE A 156 0.54 1.71 -5.01
N ARG A 157 1.24 2.80 -5.34
CA ARG A 157 2.44 3.27 -4.63
C ARG A 157 2.01 4.12 -3.46
N LEU A 158 2.02 3.56 -2.28
CA LEU A 158 1.73 4.32 -1.06
C LEU A 158 2.94 5.16 -0.65
N THR A 159 2.67 6.38 -0.21
CA THR A 159 3.63 7.22 0.50
C THR A 159 3.77 6.78 1.96
N GLY A 160 4.45 7.55 2.80
CA GLY A 160 4.62 7.21 4.21
C GLY A 160 3.28 7.07 4.94
N LEU A 161 2.92 5.84 5.33
CA LEU A 161 1.70 5.60 6.11
C LEU A 161 1.81 6.22 7.50
N TYR A 162 0.82 7.01 7.91
CA TYR A 162 0.77 7.60 9.23
C TYR A 162 -0.60 7.46 9.91
N ASN A 163 -0.62 7.71 11.20
CA ASN A 163 -1.79 7.85 12.05
C ASN A 163 -1.43 8.76 13.24
N ALA A 164 -2.36 9.04 14.13
CA ALA A 164 -2.14 9.88 15.32
C ALA A 164 -0.95 9.39 16.19
N GLN A 165 -0.81 8.08 16.37
CA GLN A 165 0.29 7.52 17.17
C GLN A 165 1.66 7.76 16.52
N SER A 166 1.78 7.61 15.19
CA SER A 166 3.03 7.86 14.47
C SER A 166 3.41 9.35 14.48
N LEU A 167 2.42 10.25 14.47
CA LEU A 167 2.64 11.68 14.58
C LEU A 167 3.10 12.08 15.99
N LYS A 168 2.58 11.45 17.05
CA LYS A 168 3.08 11.67 18.43
C LYS A 168 4.58 11.38 18.56
N ARG A 169 5.12 10.43 17.79
CA ARG A 169 6.58 10.15 17.79
C ARG A 169 7.42 11.33 17.27
N LEU A 170 6.79 12.25 16.51
CA LEU A 170 7.48 13.47 16.08
C LEU A 170 7.71 14.48 17.23
N GLN A 171 7.17 14.22 18.41
CA GLN A 171 7.49 14.98 19.63
C GLN A 171 8.75 14.46 20.34
N ASP A 172 9.23 13.26 19.99
CA ASP A 172 10.40 12.64 20.55
C ASP A 172 11.69 13.19 19.87
N PRO A 173 12.58 13.86 20.61
CA PRO A 173 13.82 14.42 20.06
C PRO A 173 14.77 13.36 19.48
N GLU A 174 14.82 12.15 20.06
CA GLU A 174 15.68 11.06 19.58
C GLU A 174 15.17 10.54 18.24
N PHE A 175 13.86 10.49 18.07
CA PHE A 175 13.26 10.12 16.80
C PHE A 175 13.50 11.18 15.72
N ARG A 176 13.35 12.48 16.08
CA ARG A 176 13.64 13.60 15.15
C ARG A 176 15.10 13.61 14.69
N ALA A 177 16.04 13.30 15.58
CA ALA A 177 17.46 13.27 15.25
C ALA A 177 17.83 12.24 14.17
N GLN A 178 16.95 11.25 13.92
CA GLN A 178 17.12 10.24 12.88
C GLN A 178 16.59 10.68 11.50
N LEU A 179 15.91 11.83 11.44
CA LEU A 179 15.25 12.34 10.24
C LEU A 179 15.94 13.64 9.79
N ASP A 180 16.23 13.75 8.48
CA ASP A 180 16.69 15.02 7.92
C ASP A 180 15.50 16.00 7.82
N SER A 181 15.55 17.07 8.60
CA SER A 181 14.50 18.09 8.67
C SER A 181 14.22 18.80 7.34
N LYS A 182 15.17 18.77 6.39
CA LYS A 182 15.06 19.40 5.06
C LYS A 182 14.32 18.52 4.05
N VAL A 183 14.20 17.23 4.33
CA VAL A 183 13.51 16.28 3.43
C VAL A 183 12.02 16.54 3.41
N VAL A 184 11.44 16.52 2.22
CA VAL A 184 9.99 16.58 2.03
C VAL A 184 9.37 15.24 2.39
N SER A 185 8.50 15.26 3.36
CA SER A 185 7.70 14.12 3.77
C SER A 185 6.41 14.06 2.95
N ASN A 186 6.25 13.00 2.17
CA ASN A 186 5.03 12.67 1.47
C ASN A 186 4.31 11.57 2.26
N ARG A 187 3.03 11.72 2.53
CA ARG A 187 2.30 10.85 3.46
C ARG A 187 0.91 10.52 2.94
N ILE A 188 0.32 9.50 3.53
CA ILE A 188 -1.12 9.23 3.45
C ILE A 188 -1.58 8.66 4.79
N HIS A 189 -2.72 9.12 5.30
CA HIS A 189 -3.29 8.54 6.51
C HIS A 189 -3.69 7.08 6.26
N ARG A 190 -3.52 6.23 7.27
CA ARG A 190 -3.77 4.79 7.13
C ARG A 190 -5.22 4.49 6.74
N GLU A 191 -6.18 5.21 7.30
CA GLU A 191 -7.60 5.04 6.96
C GLU A 191 -7.91 5.47 5.54
N ASP A 192 -7.29 6.54 5.04
CA ASP A 192 -7.43 6.96 3.65
C ASP A 192 -6.81 5.93 2.68
N ALA A 193 -5.67 5.35 3.05
CA ALA A 193 -5.08 4.26 2.27
C ALA A 193 -6.01 3.03 2.21
N VAL A 194 -6.66 2.67 3.34
CA VAL A 194 -7.68 1.61 3.39
C VAL A 194 -8.88 1.97 2.52
N SER A 195 -9.40 3.19 2.61
CA SER A 195 -10.52 3.67 1.81
C SER A 195 -10.23 3.57 0.31
N TRP A 196 -9.03 3.95 -0.12
CA TRP A 196 -8.62 3.84 -1.52
C TRP A 196 -8.47 2.39 -1.97
N LEU A 197 -7.86 1.53 -1.17
CA LEU A 197 -7.76 0.09 -1.46
C LEU A 197 -9.14 -0.57 -1.54
N ASN A 198 -10.05 -0.21 -0.65
CA ASN A 198 -11.44 -0.67 -0.64
C ASN A 198 -12.15 -0.29 -1.96
N ALA A 199 -12.07 0.99 -2.35
CA ALA A 199 -12.68 1.48 -3.58
C ALA A 199 -12.12 0.77 -4.83
N LEU A 200 -10.81 0.54 -4.90
CA LEU A 200 -10.19 -0.19 -6.00
C LEU A 200 -10.69 -1.64 -6.08
N ALA A 201 -10.77 -2.33 -4.93
CA ALA A 201 -11.26 -3.69 -4.87
C ALA A 201 -12.73 -3.79 -5.30
N CYS A 202 -13.58 -2.89 -4.80
CA CYS A 202 -15.00 -2.81 -5.20
C CYS A 202 -15.17 -2.49 -6.69
N ASN A 203 -14.35 -1.57 -7.23
CA ASN A 203 -14.38 -1.24 -8.66
C ASN A 203 -14.06 -2.46 -9.52
N TYR A 204 -13.06 -3.28 -9.15
CA TYR A 204 -12.75 -4.52 -9.86
C TYR A 204 -13.93 -5.51 -9.80
N LEU A 205 -14.53 -5.73 -8.62
CA LEU A 205 -15.70 -6.61 -8.48
C LEU A 205 -16.87 -6.15 -9.34
N GLN A 206 -17.06 -4.83 -9.46
CA GLN A 206 -18.11 -4.20 -10.25
C GLN A 206 -17.75 -4.01 -11.73
N LYS A 207 -16.54 -4.42 -12.15
CA LYS A 207 -15.99 -4.23 -13.51
C LYS A 207 -15.92 -2.77 -13.95
N ILE A 208 -15.74 -1.86 -13.00
CA ILE A 208 -15.48 -0.44 -13.25
C ILE A 208 -13.99 -0.28 -13.60
N PRO A 209 -13.64 0.42 -14.69
CA PRO A 209 -12.26 0.62 -15.09
C PRO A 209 -11.43 1.33 -14.02
N VAL A 210 -10.29 0.75 -13.67
CA VAL A 210 -9.31 1.32 -12.72
C VAL A 210 -7.99 1.59 -13.44
N PRO A 211 -7.22 2.61 -13.04
CA PRO A 211 -5.88 2.87 -13.57
C PRO A 211 -4.92 1.73 -13.20
N SER A 212 -3.95 1.44 -14.08
CA SER A 212 -2.91 0.43 -13.81
C SER A 212 -1.89 0.86 -12.74
N LEU A 213 -1.72 2.18 -12.54
CA LEU A 213 -0.83 2.77 -11.54
C LEU A 213 -1.52 3.92 -10.83
N ILE A 214 -1.41 3.97 -9.50
CA ILE A 214 -1.96 5.04 -8.65
C ILE A 214 -0.94 5.38 -7.57
N HIS A 215 -0.80 6.66 -7.25
CA HIS A 215 -0.06 7.10 -6.07
C HIS A 215 -1.02 7.38 -4.91
N GLY A 216 -0.86 6.65 -3.80
CA GLY A 216 -1.59 6.92 -2.56
C GLY A 216 -0.87 7.98 -1.75
N VAL A 217 -1.39 9.20 -1.78
CA VAL A 217 -0.78 10.38 -1.14
C VAL A 217 -1.86 11.36 -0.68
N ASP A 218 -1.65 11.98 0.48
CA ASP A 218 -2.48 13.10 0.97
C ASP A 218 -2.15 14.44 0.25
N MET A 219 -2.69 15.55 0.73
CA MET A 219 -2.49 16.88 0.14
C MET A 219 -1.41 17.69 0.86
N GLY A 220 -0.75 17.10 1.88
CA GLY A 220 0.10 17.81 2.84
C GLY A 220 1.59 17.51 2.71
N SER A 221 2.15 17.36 1.48
CA SER A 221 3.60 17.23 1.32
C SER A 221 4.33 18.43 1.90
N ALA A 222 5.13 18.25 2.95
CA ALA A 222 5.84 19.30 3.65
C ALA A 222 7.22 18.83 4.13
N ARG A 223 8.15 19.75 4.36
CA ARG A 223 9.43 19.38 5.00
C ARG A 223 9.17 18.94 6.44
N TYR A 224 10.00 18.05 6.95
CA TYR A 224 9.92 17.66 8.35
C TYR A 224 10.04 18.86 9.30
N GLN A 225 10.86 19.87 8.97
CA GLN A 225 10.96 21.08 9.76
C GLN A 225 9.61 21.81 9.92
N GLU A 226 8.86 21.97 8.85
CA GLU A 226 7.55 22.64 8.90
C GLU A 226 6.55 21.86 9.78
N ILE A 227 6.64 20.52 9.74
CA ILE A 227 5.82 19.66 10.58
C ILE A 227 6.24 19.77 12.06
N TYR A 228 7.54 19.86 12.35
CA TYR A 228 8.05 20.05 13.71
C TYR A 228 7.61 21.40 14.29
N ASP A 229 7.77 22.49 13.52
CA ASP A 229 7.36 23.81 13.92
C ASP A 229 5.87 23.89 14.28
N PHE A 230 5.05 23.15 13.54
CA PHE A 230 3.62 23.04 13.83
C PHE A 230 3.35 22.20 15.09
N VAL A 231 3.98 21.03 15.22
CA VAL A 231 3.85 20.15 16.40
C VAL A 231 4.29 20.83 17.68
N ASP A 232 5.32 21.68 17.59
CA ASP A 232 5.91 22.43 18.74
C ASP A 232 5.16 23.75 19.03
N GLY A 233 4.12 24.08 18.23
CA GLY A 233 3.37 25.33 18.38
C GLY A 233 4.11 26.60 17.95
N VAL A 234 5.22 26.45 17.22
CA VAL A 234 6.02 27.56 16.65
C VAL A 234 5.28 28.15 15.45
N SER A 235 4.57 27.31 14.69
CA SER A 235 3.75 27.72 13.54
C SER A 235 2.29 27.32 13.76
N SER A 236 1.35 28.14 13.28
CA SER A 236 -0.08 27.85 13.30
C SER A 236 -0.56 27.01 12.12
N ALA A 237 0.31 26.74 11.13
CA ALA A 237 0.00 25.93 9.95
C ALA A 237 1.27 25.30 9.39
N ILE A 238 1.11 24.14 8.74
CA ILE A 238 2.19 23.47 8.00
C ILE A 238 2.26 24.05 6.60
N LYS A 239 3.39 24.64 6.24
CA LYS A 239 3.60 25.17 4.89
C LYS A 239 3.89 24.04 3.90
N PRO A 240 3.12 23.93 2.81
CA PRO A 240 3.39 22.93 1.78
C PRO A 240 4.76 23.14 1.14
N ALA A 241 5.43 22.05 0.81
CA ALA A 241 6.68 22.11 0.07
C ALA A 241 6.44 22.53 -1.37
N THR A 242 7.27 23.46 -1.87
CA THR A 242 7.28 23.90 -3.27
C THR A 242 8.50 23.41 -4.05
N VAL A 243 9.48 22.87 -3.32
CA VAL A 243 10.75 22.37 -3.86
C VAL A 243 11.09 21.03 -3.18
N GLY A 244 11.72 20.13 -3.91
CA GLY A 244 12.07 18.79 -3.47
C GLY A 244 11.18 17.75 -4.14
N ARG A 245 11.13 16.55 -3.59
CA ARG A 245 10.29 15.46 -4.09
C ARG A 245 8.87 15.62 -3.55
N ILE A 246 7.94 16.01 -4.43
CA ILE A 246 6.53 16.20 -4.10
C ILE A 246 5.74 15.14 -4.85
N VAL A 247 5.28 14.11 -4.15
CA VAL A 247 4.44 13.07 -4.75
C VAL A 247 3.01 13.59 -4.90
N ASN A 248 2.41 13.35 -6.04
CA ASN A 248 1.02 13.68 -6.32
C ASN A 248 0.31 12.49 -7.00
N SER A 249 -1.01 12.54 -7.07
CA SER A 249 -1.81 11.58 -7.84
C SER A 249 -2.69 12.31 -8.85
N ARG A 250 -2.61 11.88 -10.11
CA ARG A 250 -3.49 12.33 -11.22
C ARG A 250 -4.89 11.76 -11.11
N TYR A 251 -5.07 10.75 -10.27
CA TYR A 251 -6.32 10.01 -10.11
C TYR A 251 -7.04 10.33 -8.81
N ARG A 252 -6.59 11.34 -8.07
CA ARG A 252 -7.20 11.75 -6.80
C ARG A 252 -8.71 11.94 -6.90
N ASP A 253 -9.19 12.60 -7.95
CA ASP A 253 -10.61 12.88 -8.16
C ASP A 253 -11.45 11.63 -8.51
N ARG A 254 -10.78 10.52 -8.79
CA ARG A 254 -11.43 9.20 -9.03
C ARG A 254 -11.44 8.32 -7.80
N MET A 255 -10.78 8.75 -6.73
CA MET A 255 -10.69 8.03 -5.47
C MET A 255 -11.62 8.67 -4.44
N PRO A 256 -12.00 7.96 -3.38
CA PRO A 256 -12.73 8.56 -2.27
C PRO A 256 -12.01 9.79 -1.74
N ALA A 257 -12.80 10.81 -1.33
CA ALA A 257 -12.25 11.99 -0.67
C ALA A 257 -11.45 11.59 0.56
N LEU A 258 -10.30 12.25 0.76
CA LEU A 258 -9.47 12.00 1.93
C LEU A 258 -10.18 12.51 3.19
N GLN A 259 -10.28 11.66 4.20
CA GLN A 259 -10.75 12.05 5.53
C GLN A 259 -9.68 12.87 6.26
N TYR A 260 -8.41 12.57 5.99
CA TYR A 260 -7.25 13.25 6.55
C TYR A 260 -6.39 13.85 5.43
N PRO A 261 -6.84 14.96 4.80
CA PRO A 261 -6.15 15.54 3.65
C PRO A 261 -4.76 16.07 3.97
N THR A 262 -4.48 16.35 5.24
CA THR A 262 -3.15 16.76 5.74
C THR A 262 -2.93 16.21 7.15
N CYS A 263 -1.68 16.10 7.59
CA CYS A 263 -1.40 15.68 8.96
C CYS A 263 -1.84 16.70 10.03
N GLU A 264 -2.07 17.97 9.67
CA GLU A 264 -2.66 18.98 10.57
C GLU A 264 -4.02 18.55 11.10
N VAL A 265 -4.85 17.96 10.22
CA VAL A 265 -6.19 17.47 10.61
C VAL A 265 -6.07 16.45 11.73
N VAL A 266 -5.10 15.54 11.65
CA VAL A 266 -4.89 14.50 12.67
C VAL A 266 -4.31 15.07 13.95
N ILE A 267 -3.38 16.04 13.86
CA ILE A 267 -2.76 16.65 15.03
C ILE A 267 -3.78 17.49 15.82
N ASN A 268 -4.69 18.16 15.11
CA ASN A 268 -5.75 19.01 15.71
C ASN A 268 -7.00 18.22 16.12
N SER A 269 -7.08 16.92 15.78
CA SER A 269 -8.20 16.08 16.23
C SER A 269 -8.07 15.77 17.72
N PRO A 270 -9.16 15.85 18.50
CA PRO A 270 -9.16 15.64 19.95
C PRO A 270 -8.79 14.20 20.37
#